data_21eadf05dbf53291c544f45f4ad38196
#
_entry.id   21eadf05dbf53291c544f45f4ad38196
#
_cell.length_a   1.000
_cell.length_b   1.000
_cell.length_c   1.000
_cell.angle_alpha   90.00
_cell.angle_beta   90.00
_cell.angle_gamma   90.00
#
_symmetry.space_group_name_H-M   'P 1'
#
loop_
_entity.id
_entity.type
_entity.pdbx_description
1 polymer ?
#
loop_
_entity_poly.entity_id
_entity_poly.type
_entity_poly.pdbx_seq_one_letter_code
_entity_poly.pdbx_strand_id
1 'polypeptide(L)'
;MNNPIVSLCMPTNGVAEWVFPVLDSIYNQGCDNNLFEIVITDNGKNEEFKKRIKEHVGLYTNIVYVETEALPFINEIESYKRASGQLIKFVNHRTLLIEGALQRIIDYAKDNVKEKPIIYFSNGAIAELDKKAYTFDSFDLFVKNLSYWSSWSTGMTIWKDDFDKLPKDVSKFNELFPHTNVLFNERHRG
;
A
#
# COMPACT_ATOMS: atom_id res chain seq x y z
N MET A 1 -2.25 -21.29 7.92
CA MET A 1 -1.14 -20.42 7.47
C MET A 1 -1.27 -19.12 8.25
N ASN A 2 -0.19 -18.59 8.83
CA ASN A 2 -0.26 -17.27 9.48
C ASN A 2 -0.44 -16.21 8.40
N ASN A 3 -1.33 -15.25 8.62
CA ASN A 3 -1.48 -14.12 7.72
C ASN A 3 -0.17 -13.30 7.70
N PRO A 4 0.21 -12.71 6.55
CA PRO A 4 1.39 -11.85 6.48
C PRO A 4 1.22 -10.63 7.40
N ILE A 5 2.33 -10.03 7.78
CA ILE A 5 2.30 -8.79 8.59
C ILE A 5 1.91 -7.60 7.72
N VAL A 6 2.42 -7.56 6.48
CA VAL A 6 2.22 -6.44 5.56
C VAL A 6 1.66 -6.92 4.23
N SER A 7 0.65 -6.23 3.71
CA SER A 7 0.22 -6.33 2.32
C SER A 7 0.72 -5.12 1.54
N LEU A 8 1.62 -5.36 0.59
CA LEU A 8 2.08 -4.36 -0.37
C LEU A 8 1.07 -4.30 -1.53
N CYS A 9 0.20 -3.31 -1.52
CA CYS A 9 -0.88 -3.16 -2.49
C CYS A 9 -0.44 -2.30 -3.67
N MET A 10 -0.33 -2.92 -4.85
CA MET A 10 0.18 -2.30 -6.07
C MET A 10 -0.86 -2.34 -7.20
N PRO A 11 -1.72 -1.32 -7.31
CA PRO A 11 -2.59 -1.18 -8.48
C PRO A 11 -1.75 -0.82 -9.71
N THR A 12 -2.10 -1.38 -10.86
CA THR A 12 -1.40 -1.16 -12.12
C THR A 12 -2.36 -1.14 -13.31
N ASN A 13 -1.91 -0.55 -14.41
CA ASN A 13 -2.54 -0.61 -15.72
C ASN A 13 -1.75 -1.49 -16.71
N GLY A 14 -0.90 -2.39 -16.19
CA GLY A 14 -0.22 -3.40 -16.98
C GLY A 14 0.98 -2.90 -17.80
N VAL A 15 1.76 -1.95 -17.25
CA VAL A 15 3.01 -1.49 -17.88
C VAL A 15 4.19 -2.26 -17.30
N ALA A 16 4.72 -3.20 -18.08
CA ALA A 16 5.76 -4.13 -17.65
C ALA A 16 7.04 -3.43 -17.19
N GLU A 17 7.46 -2.39 -17.93
CA GLU A 17 8.65 -1.59 -17.66
C GLU A 17 8.61 -0.87 -16.31
N TRP A 18 7.44 -0.74 -15.72
CA TRP A 18 7.25 -0.15 -14.40
C TRP A 18 7.12 -1.22 -13.32
N VAL A 19 6.26 -2.22 -13.55
CA VAL A 19 5.90 -3.20 -12.52
C VAL A 19 7.06 -4.11 -12.16
N PHE A 20 7.76 -4.70 -13.14
CA PHE A 20 8.81 -5.68 -12.85
C PHE A 20 10.00 -5.09 -12.10
N PRO A 21 10.53 -3.89 -12.42
CA PRO A 21 11.57 -3.28 -11.60
C PRO A 21 11.13 -3.02 -10.15
N VAL A 22 9.86 -2.69 -9.91
CA VAL A 22 9.34 -2.54 -8.54
C VAL A 22 9.31 -3.88 -7.81
N LEU A 23 8.85 -4.95 -8.45
CA LEU A 23 8.89 -6.31 -7.89
C LEU A 23 10.33 -6.73 -7.55
N ASP A 24 11.27 -6.51 -8.46
CA ASP A 24 12.69 -6.78 -8.24
C ASP A 24 13.21 -5.98 -7.03
N SER A 25 12.85 -4.71 -6.91
CA SER A 25 13.26 -3.88 -5.77
C SER A 25 12.70 -4.34 -4.43
N ILE A 26 11.56 -5.04 -4.43
CA ILE A 26 10.96 -5.65 -3.23
C ILE A 26 11.70 -6.94 -2.87
N TYR A 27 11.88 -7.86 -3.82
CA TYR A 27 12.51 -9.16 -3.55
C TYR A 27 14.01 -9.07 -3.28
N ASN A 28 14.71 -8.12 -3.90
CA ASN A 28 16.12 -7.85 -3.64
C ASN A 28 16.43 -7.34 -2.22
N GLN A 29 15.39 -7.03 -1.41
CA GLN A 29 15.57 -6.69 0.00
C GLN A 29 15.94 -7.92 0.87
N GLY A 30 15.73 -9.14 0.38
CA GLY A 30 16.04 -10.38 1.11
C GLY A 30 15.20 -10.62 2.36
N CYS A 31 14.03 -10.01 2.47
CA CYS A 31 13.09 -10.22 3.57
C CYS A 31 12.42 -11.60 3.46
N ASP A 32 12.01 -12.16 4.60
CA ASP A 32 11.23 -13.41 4.63
C ASP A 32 9.87 -13.21 3.93
N ASN A 33 9.65 -13.96 2.86
CA ASN A 33 8.43 -13.92 2.05
C ASN A 33 7.14 -14.31 2.81
N ASN A 34 7.28 -14.94 3.99
CA ASN A 34 6.13 -15.22 4.86
C ASN A 34 5.64 -14.00 5.65
N LEU A 35 6.42 -12.93 5.71
CA LEU A 35 6.09 -11.72 6.48
C LEU A 35 5.31 -10.70 5.67
N PHE A 36 5.31 -10.81 4.34
CA PHE A 36 4.58 -9.89 3.48
C PHE A 36 3.93 -10.61 2.31
N GLU A 37 2.94 -9.98 1.72
CA GLU A 37 2.39 -10.34 0.42
C GLU A 37 2.42 -9.14 -0.51
N ILE A 38 2.37 -9.38 -1.81
CA ILE A 38 2.20 -8.35 -2.84
C ILE A 38 0.84 -8.58 -3.51
N VAL A 39 -0.06 -7.61 -3.38
CA VAL A 39 -1.38 -7.65 -4.01
C VAL A 39 -1.37 -6.74 -5.22
N ILE A 40 -1.40 -7.34 -6.41
CA ILE A 40 -1.40 -6.63 -7.69
C ILE A 40 -2.81 -6.66 -8.27
N THR A 41 -3.40 -5.49 -8.47
CA THR A 41 -4.66 -5.35 -9.20
C THR A 41 -4.41 -4.64 -10.53
N ASP A 42 -4.79 -5.27 -11.63
CA ASP A 42 -4.52 -4.80 -12.99
C ASP A 42 -5.83 -4.46 -13.70
N ASN A 43 -6.03 -3.19 -14.02
CA ASN A 43 -7.12 -2.72 -14.87
C ASN A 43 -6.68 -2.41 -16.31
N GLY A 44 -5.46 -2.82 -16.67
CA GLY A 44 -4.91 -2.68 -18.01
C GLY A 44 -5.44 -3.72 -19.00
N LYS A 45 -5.13 -3.50 -20.28
CA LYS A 45 -5.51 -4.39 -21.38
C LYS A 45 -4.30 -5.01 -22.09
N ASN A 46 -3.13 -4.97 -21.46
CA ASN A 46 -1.88 -5.48 -22.04
C ASN A 46 -1.78 -6.99 -21.82
N GLU A 47 -2.13 -7.79 -22.82
CA GLU A 47 -2.11 -9.26 -22.72
C GLU A 47 -0.69 -9.84 -22.55
N GLU A 48 0.33 -9.21 -23.08
CA GLU A 48 1.72 -9.63 -22.87
C GLU A 48 2.12 -9.44 -21.40
N PHE A 49 1.76 -8.30 -20.80
CA PHE A 49 1.97 -8.09 -19.36
C PHE A 49 1.24 -9.14 -18.53
N LYS A 50 -0.04 -9.40 -18.83
CA LYS A 50 -0.84 -10.40 -18.11
C LYS A 50 -0.23 -11.79 -18.16
N LYS A 51 0.30 -12.18 -19.31
CA LYS A 51 1.02 -13.47 -19.45
C LYS A 51 2.27 -13.48 -18.56
N ARG A 52 3.14 -12.48 -18.69
CA ARG A 52 4.39 -12.41 -17.94
C ARG A 52 4.19 -12.33 -16.43
N ILE A 53 3.18 -11.58 -15.96
CA ILE A 53 2.93 -11.48 -14.51
C ILE A 53 2.40 -12.81 -13.95
N LYS A 54 1.58 -13.55 -14.69
CA LYS A 54 1.12 -14.88 -14.29
C LYS A 54 2.27 -15.90 -14.18
N GLU A 55 3.24 -15.81 -15.09
CA GLU A 55 4.48 -16.61 -15.00
C GLU A 55 5.29 -16.22 -13.75
N HIS A 56 5.41 -14.93 -13.48
CA HIS A 56 6.13 -14.40 -12.30
C HIS A 56 5.46 -14.82 -10.98
N VAL A 57 4.12 -14.76 -10.90
CA VAL A 57 3.34 -15.27 -9.76
C VAL A 57 3.61 -16.75 -9.49
N GLY A 58 3.83 -17.55 -10.53
CA GLY A 58 4.20 -18.95 -10.40
C GLY A 58 5.53 -19.19 -9.67
N LEU A 59 6.41 -18.19 -9.59
CA LEU A 59 7.70 -18.26 -8.90
C LEU A 59 7.63 -17.87 -7.42
N TYR A 60 6.61 -17.09 -7.03
CA TYR A 60 6.48 -16.50 -5.69
C TYR A 60 5.09 -16.77 -5.10
N THR A 61 5.05 -17.50 -4.00
CA THR A 61 3.80 -17.91 -3.35
C THR A 61 3.09 -16.77 -2.61
N ASN A 62 3.78 -15.64 -2.42
CA ASN A 62 3.29 -14.46 -1.71
C ASN A 62 2.84 -13.32 -2.65
N ILE A 63 2.57 -13.61 -3.92
CA ILE A 63 1.95 -12.66 -4.86
C ILE A 63 0.50 -13.07 -5.13
N VAL A 64 -0.40 -12.12 -4.98
CA VAL A 64 -1.80 -12.19 -5.42
C VAL A 64 -1.96 -11.29 -6.62
N TYR A 65 -2.29 -11.83 -7.79
CA TYR A 65 -2.57 -11.07 -9.00
C TYR A 65 -4.04 -11.22 -9.40
N VAL A 66 -4.72 -10.09 -9.63
CA VAL A 66 -6.13 -10.06 -10.02
C VAL A 66 -6.36 -9.00 -11.10
N GLU A 67 -6.99 -9.39 -12.19
CA GLU A 67 -7.50 -8.47 -13.20
C GLU A 67 -8.79 -7.80 -12.71
N THR A 68 -8.96 -6.51 -12.97
CA THR A 68 -10.12 -5.72 -12.52
C THR A 68 -10.66 -4.82 -13.64
N GLU A 69 -11.94 -4.45 -13.53
CA GLU A 69 -12.58 -3.43 -14.37
C GLU A 69 -12.72 -2.08 -13.64
N ALA A 70 -11.99 -1.88 -12.55
CA ALA A 70 -12.08 -0.67 -11.77
C ALA A 70 -11.56 0.55 -12.54
N LEU A 71 -12.11 1.73 -12.23
CA LEU A 71 -11.54 3.01 -12.70
C LEU A 71 -10.08 3.15 -12.25
N PRO A 72 -9.24 3.89 -12.98
CA PRO A 72 -7.79 3.90 -12.80
C PRO A 72 -7.32 4.03 -11.34
N PHE A 73 -7.78 5.06 -10.62
CA PHE A 73 -7.34 5.28 -9.24
C PHE A 73 -8.17 4.47 -8.22
N ILE A 74 -9.44 4.14 -8.53
CA ILE A 74 -10.25 3.25 -7.69
C ILE A 74 -9.68 1.83 -7.64
N ASN A 75 -8.88 1.44 -8.61
CA ASN A 75 -8.13 0.18 -8.62
C ASN A 75 -7.22 0.02 -7.37
N GLU A 76 -6.80 1.12 -6.74
CA GLU A 76 -6.11 1.10 -5.45
C GLU A 76 -6.97 0.44 -4.36
N ILE A 77 -8.24 0.83 -4.27
CA ILE A 77 -9.17 0.27 -3.27
C ILE A 77 -9.44 -1.21 -3.55
N GLU A 78 -9.45 -1.61 -4.82
CA GLU A 78 -9.58 -3.02 -5.19
C GLU A 78 -8.39 -3.86 -4.70
N SER A 79 -7.18 -3.29 -4.67
CA SER A 79 -6.03 -3.98 -4.08
C SER A 79 -6.16 -4.13 -2.56
N TYR A 80 -6.65 -3.11 -1.85
CA TYR A 80 -6.85 -3.15 -0.40
C TYR A 80 -7.91 -4.17 0.03
N LYS A 81 -8.98 -4.32 -0.76
CA LYS A 81 -10.02 -5.34 -0.51
C LYS A 81 -9.47 -6.77 -0.53
N ARG A 82 -8.39 -7.00 -1.27
CA ARG A 82 -7.77 -8.32 -1.44
C ARG A 82 -6.59 -8.57 -0.50
N ALA A 83 -6.18 -7.54 0.22
CA ALA A 83 -5.13 -7.64 1.22
C ALA A 83 -5.53 -8.56 2.37
N SER A 84 -4.61 -9.43 2.80
CA SER A 84 -4.78 -10.35 3.93
C SER A 84 -3.84 -10.03 5.10
N GLY A 85 -2.83 -9.20 4.88
CA GLY A 85 -1.88 -8.77 5.91
C GLY A 85 -2.49 -7.80 6.91
N GLN A 86 -1.85 -7.67 8.07
CA GLN A 86 -2.34 -6.82 9.16
C GLN A 86 -2.24 -5.33 8.82
N LEU A 87 -1.15 -4.90 8.17
CA LEU A 87 -0.97 -3.55 7.67
C LEU A 87 -1.02 -3.53 6.15
N ILE A 88 -1.93 -2.75 5.58
CA ILE A 88 -1.99 -2.46 4.15
C ILE A 88 -1.07 -1.29 3.86
N LYS A 89 -0.17 -1.43 2.89
CA LYS A 89 0.74 -0.39 2.40
C LYS A 89 0.58 -0.22 0.91
N PHE A 90 0.19 0.97 0.48
CA PHE A 90 0.19 1.31 -0.95
C PHE A 90 1.61 1.30 -1.53
N VAL A 91 1.76 0.70 -2.70
CA VAL A 91 2.99 0.72 -3.49
C VAL A 91 2.67 1.23 -4.89
N ASN A 92 3.29 2.34 -5.27
CA ASN A 92 3.15 2.83 -6.63
C ASN A 92 3.97 1.94 -7.58
N HIS A 93 3.36 1.48 -8.65
CA HIS A 93 3.98 0.56 -9.62
C HIS A 93 5.16 1.16 -10.41
N ARG A 94 5.54 2.41 -10.11
CA ARG A 94 6.68 3.13 -10.70
C ARG A 94 7.75 3.53 -9.68
N THR A 95 7.55 3.19 -8.40
CA THR A 95 8.43 3.64 -7.32
C THR A 95 9.19 2.46 -6.74
N LEU A 96 10.50 2.43 -6.95
CA LEU A 96 11.38 1.42 -6.39
C LEU A 96 11.49 1.57 -4.87
N LEU A 97 11.55 0.46 -4.15
CA LEU A 97 11.90 0.46 -2.74
C LEU A 97 13.42 0.61 -2.59
N ILE A 98 13.85 1.54 -1.75
CA ILE A 98 15.26 1.67 -1.38
C ILE A 98 15.66 0.54 -0.42
N GLU A 99 16.95 0.25 -0.36
CA GLU A 99 17.50 -0.80 0.52
C GLU A 99 17.05 -0.64 1.98
N GLY A 100 16.61 -1.75 2.57
CA GLY A 100 16.11 -1.82 3.94
C GLY A 100 14.71 -1.21 4.16
N ALA A 101 14.04 -0.68 3.12
CA ALA A 101 12.73 -0.07 3.28
C ALA A 101 11.66 -1.09 3.67
N LEU A 102 11.66 -2.25 3.03
CA LEU A 102 10.67 -3.30 3.33
C LEU A 102 10.82 -3.82 4.76
N GLN A 103 12.06 -4.09 5.19
CA GLN A 103 12.31 -4.54 6.56
C GLN A 103 11.81 -3.53 7.58
N ARG A 104 12.07 -2.23 7.37
CA ARG A 104 11.56 -1.16 8.26
C ARG A 104 10.04 -1.11 8.32
N ILE A 105 9.35 -1.32 7.20
CA ILE A 105 7.88 -1.36 7.17
C ILE A 105 7.37 -2.56 7.96
N ILE A 106 7.98 -3.74 7.77
CA ILE A 106 7.62 -4.96 8.48
C ILE A 106 7.85 -4.82 9.99
N ASP A 107 9.02 -4.32 10.41
CA ASP A 107 9.35 -4.15 11.82
C ASP A 107 8.41 -3.15 12.48
N TYR A 108 8.15 -2.01 11.83
CA TYR A 108 7.22 -1.02 12.34
C TYR A 108 5.80 -1.59 12.48
N ALA A 109 5.34 -2.39 11.51
CA ALA A 109 4.05 -3.04 11.59
C ALA A 109 3.97 -4.04 12.75
N LYS A 110 5.02 -4.85 12.97
CA LYS A 110 5.11 -5.79 14.11
C LYS A 110 5.04 -5.07 15.44
N ASP A 111 5.82 -3.99 15.59
CA ASP A 111 5.94 -3.24 16.85
C ASP A 111 4.63 -2.53 17.22
N ASN A 112 3.79 -2.20 16.22
CA ASN A 112 2.59 -1.38 16.42
C ASN A 112 1.27 -2.14 16.18
N VAL A 113 1.31 -3.46 16.02
CA VAL A 113 0.11 -4.27 15.71
C VAL A 113 -0.98 -4.22 16.79
N LYS A 114 -0.63 -3.89 18.03
CA LYS A 114 -1.58 -3.80 19.15
C LYS A 114 -2.28 -2.44 19.19
N GLU A 115 -1.53 -1.38 19.15
CA GLU A 115 -2.00 0.01 19.24
C GLU A 115 -2.58 0.52 17.92
N LYS A 116 -2.10 -0.03 16.79
CA LYS A 116 -2.56 0.29 15.43
C LYS A 116 -2.62 1.80 15.17
N PRO A 117 -1.55 2.58 15.40
CA PRO A 117 -1.57 4.01 15.13
C PRO A 117 -1.83 4.30 13.63
N ILE A 118 -2.33 5.49 13.31
CA ILE A 118 -2.38 5.95 11.92
C ILE A 118 -0.96 6.24 11.47
N ILE A 119 -0.52 5.61 10.38
CA ILE A 119 0.86 5.65 9.90
C ILE A 119 0.91 6.22 8.49
N TYR A 120 1.87 7.10 8.24
CA TYR A 120 2.18 7.61 6.92
C TYR A 120 3.70 7.57 6.68
N PHE A 121 4.15 6.86 5.65
CA PHE A 121 5.56 6.78 5.28
C PHE A 121 5.91 7.88 4.26
N SER A 122 6.59 8.93 4.70
CA SER A 122 6.92 10.07 3.83
C SER A 122 7.95 9.75 2.73
N ASN A 123 8.65 8.62 2.83
CA ASN A 123 9.68 8.18 1.88
C ASN A 123 10.79 9.22 1.61
N GLY A 124 11.04 10.10 2.57
CA GLY A 124 11.98 11.22 2.39
C GLY A 124 11.47 12.36 1.50
N ALA A 125 10.22 12.31 1.06
CA ALA A 125 9.64 13.36 0.22
C ALA A 125 9.40 14.66 0.98
N ILE A 126 9.22 14.58 2.30
CA ILE A 126 9.07 15.77 3.16
C ILE A 126 10.48 16.17 3.62
N ALA A 127 11.18 16.94 2.80
CA ALA A 127 12.57 17.32 3.01
C ALA A 127 12.81 18.21 4.24
N GLU A 128 11.76 18.86 4.75
CA GLU A 128 11.82 19.75 5.92
C GLU A 128 11.84 18.98 7.25
N LEU A 129 11.63 17.67 7.22
CA LEU A 129 11.64 16.84 8.42
C LEU A 129 13.07 16.45 8.78
N ASP A 130 13.53 16.87 9.95
CA ASP A 130 14.86 16.60 10.50
C ASP A 130 14.94 15.29 11.29
N LYS A 131 13.80 14.68 11.62
CA LYS A 131 13.68 13.43 12.39
C LYS A 131 13.25 12.26 11.52
N LYS A 132 13.63 11.06 11.96
CA LYS A 132 13.23 9.80 11.29
C LYS A 132 11.75 9.46 11.48
N ALA A 133 11.14 9.91 12.56
CA ALA A 133 9.73 9.69 12.88
C ALA A 133 9.16 10.87 13.69
N TYR A 134 7.89 11.17 13.45
CA TYR A 134 7.10 12.15 14.17
C TYR A 134 5.84 11.48 14.69
N THR A 135 5.46 11.80 15.91
CA THR A 135 4.21 11.35 16.54
C THR A 135 3.35 12.56 16.85
N PHE A 136 2.06 12.44 16.64
CA PHE A 136 1.07 13.47 16.88
C PHE A 136 -0.05 12.93 17.76
N ASP A 137 -0.48 13.72 18.74
CA ASP A 137 -1.49 13.31 19.72
C ASP A 137 -2.93 13.38 19.18
N SER A 138 -3.13 13.89 17.97
CA SER A 138 -4.43 13.94 17.34
C SER A 138 -4.35 13.84 15.82
N PHE A 139 -5.46 13.38 15.21
CA PHE A 139 -5.60 13.31 13.77
C PHE A 139 -5.47 14.70 13.11
N ASP A 140 -6.01 15.74 13.74
CA ASP A 140 -5.93 17.10 13.20
C ASP A 140 -4.49 17.62 13.14
N LEU A 141 -3.69 17.35 14.18
CA LEU A 141 -2.27 17.69 14.18
C LEU A 141 -1.49 16.87 13.16
N PHE A 142 -1.81 15.60 13.03
CA PHE A 142 -1.20 14.72 12.03
C PHE A 142 -1.45 15.25 10.61
N VAL A 143 -2.71 15.51 10.23
CA VAL A 143 -3.05 16.03 8.89
C VAL A 143 -2.50 17.42 8.65
N LYS A 144 -2.55 18.31 9.68
CA LYS A 144 -1.97 19.66 9.59
C LYS A 144 -0.48 19.61 9.23
N ASN A 145 0.27 18.69 9.83
CA ASN A 145 1.70 18.55 9.56
C ASN A 145 1.98 17.84 8.22
N LEU A 146 1.14 16.90 7.81
CA LEU A 146 1.23 16.33 6.45
C LEU A 146 0.91 17.35 5.37
N SER A 147 0.00 18.31 5.66
CA SER A 147 -0.43 19.33 4.69
C SER A 147 -0.88 18.66 3.36
N TYR A 148 -0.45 19.19 2.21
CA TYR A 148 -0.77 18.64 0.89
C TYR A 148 -0.23 17.22 0.67
N TRP A 149 0.78 16.77 1.42
CA TRP A 149 1.27 15.40 1.36
C TRP A 149 0.20 14.37 1.76
N SER A 150 -0.82 14.78 2.50
CA SER A 150 -1.97 13.92 2.83
C SER A 150 -2.73 13.41 1.59
N SER A 151 -2.57 14.06 0.44
CA SER A 151 -3.13 13.64 -0.84
C SER A 151 -2.18 12.76 -1.68
N TRP A 152 -0.99 12.45 -1.17
CA TRP A 152 -0.01 11.63 -1.88
C TRP A 152 -0.12 10.15 -1.48
N SER A 153 -0.58 9.31 -2.41
CA SER A 153 -0.89 7.90 -2.13
C SER A 153 0.32 7.08 -1.69
N THR A 154 1.54 7.41 -2.16
CA THR A 154 2.74 6.59 -1.89
C THR A 154 3.05 6.45 -0.39
N GLY A 155 2.67 7.43 0.44
CA GLY A 155 2.83 7.35 1.90
C GLY A 155 1.77 6.52 2.62
N MET A 156 0.66 6.24 1.97
CA MET A 156 -0.53 5.67 2.59
C MET A 156 -0.33 4.28 3.17
N THR A 157 -0.87 4.11 4.37
CA THR A 157 -1.12 2.83 5.00
C THR A 157 -2.47 2.85 5.70
N ILE A 158 -3.02 1.69 5.94
CA ILE A 158 -4.18 1.48 6.83
C ILE A 158 -4.10 0.08 7.44
N TRP A 159 -4.49 -0.07 8.70
CA TRP A 159 -4.63 -1.38 9.30
C TRP A 159 -5.82 -2.11 8.67
N LYS A 160 -5.65 -3.42 8.42
CA LYS A 160 -6.66 -4.22 7.73
C LYS A 160 -8.02 -4.18 8.44
N ASP A 161 -8.01 -4.30 9.78
CA ASP A 161 -9.24 -4.26 10.56
C ASP A 161 -9.97 -2.92 10.44
N ASP A 162 -9.23 -1.82 10.27
CA ASP A 162 -9.82 -0.50 10.13
C ASP A 162 -10.32 -0.27 8.71
N PHE A 163 -9.57 -0.75 7.71
CA PHE A 163 -10.05 -0.78 6.32
C PHE A 163 -11.36 -1.58 6.18
N ASP A 164 -11.47 -2.72 6.88
CA ASP A 164 -12.66 -3.57 6.83
C ASP A 164 -13.91 -2.94 7.47
N LYS A 165 -13.74 -1.94 8.33
CA LYS A 165 -14.82 -1.12 8.91
C LYS A 165 -15.32 -0.01 7.98
N LEU A 166 -14.53 0.34 6.95
CA LEU A 166 -14.92 1.39 6.01
C LEU A 166 -16.15 0.98 5.18
N PRO A 167 -16.92 1.96 4.69
CA PRO A 167 -18.03 1.68 3.77
C PRO A 167 -17.57 0.85 2.57
N LYS A 168 -18.27 -0.22 2.28
CA LYS A 168 -17.96 -1.09 1.12
C LYS A 168 -18.29 -0.41 -0.22
N ASP A 169 -19.21 0.54 -0.21
CA ASP A 169 -19.58 1.34 -1.37
C ASP A 169 -18.56 2.46 -1.61
N VAL A 170 -17.79 2.31 -2.66
CA VAL A 170 -16.78 3.30 -3.09
C VAL A 170 -17.31 4.32 -4.09
N SER A 171 -18.60 4.27 -4.44
CA SER A 171 -19.23 5.21 -5.41
C SER A 171 -19.14 6.67 -4.96
N LYS A 172 -18.97 6.90 -3.65
CA LYS A 172 -18.81 8.23 -3.05
C LYS A 172 -17.36 8.63 -2.86
N PHE A 173 -16.41 7.77 -3.19
CA PHE A 173 -14.99 8.11 -3.09
C PHE A 173 -14.61 9.06 -4.22
N ASN A 174 -13.66 9.93 -3.93
CA ASN A 174 -13.08 10.76 -4.98
C ASN A 174 -12.36 9.88 -5.99
N GLU A 175 -12.73 9.99 -7.27
CA GLU A 175 -12.18 9.13 -8.31
C GLU A 175 -10.69 9.34 -8.57
N LEU A 176 -10.15 10.52 -8.26
CA LEU A 176 -8.73 10.84 -8.45
C LEU A 176 -7.88 10.61 -7.19
N PHE A 177 -8.51 10.73 -6.01
CA PHE A 177 -7.82 10.64 -4.71
C PHE A 177 -8.56 9.70 -3.75
N PRO A 178 -8.83 8.44 -4.11
CA PRO A 178 -9.59 7.53 -3.25
C PRO A 178 -8.90 7.26 -1.91
N HIS A 179 -7.57 7.29 -1.88
CA HIS A 179 -6.78 7.15 -0.66
C HIS A 179 -7.04 8.28 0.36
N THR A 180 -7.40 9.49 -0.09
CA THR A 180 -7.79 10.54 0.86
C THR A 180 -9.08 10.20 1.60
N ASN A 181 -10.03 9.55 0.92
CA ASN A 181 -11.23 9.05 1.58
C ASN A 181 -10.89 7.99 2.63
N VAL A 182 -9.94 7.09 2.33
CA VAL A 182 -9.44 6.10 3.30
C VAL A 182 -8.82 6.81 4.49
N LEU A 183 -7.86 7.70 4.26
CA LEU A 183 -7.16 8.45 5.32
C LEU A 183 -8.13 9.24 6.21
N PHE A 184 -9.03 10.02 5.60
CA PHE A 184 -9.92 10.90 6.38
C PHE A 184 -11.04 10.16 7.12
N ASN A 185 -11.34 8.91 6.75
CA ASN A 185 -12.20 8.05 7.57
C ASN A 185 -11.52 7.61 8.87
N GLU A 186 -10.18 7.55 8.92
CA GLU A 186 -9.42 7.21 10.12
C GLU A 186 -9.62 8.22 11.29
N ARG A 187 -10.05 9.47 11.00
CA ARG A 187 -10.36 10.48 12.04
C ARG A 187 -11.44 10.04 13.05
N HIS A 188 -12.24 9.04 12.68
CA HIS A 188 -13.33 8.52 13.53
C HIS A 188 -12.90 7.34 14.40
N ARG A 189 -11.62 6.99 14.37
CA ARG A 189 -11.05 6.03 15.30
C ARG A 189 -10.91 6.71 16.65
N GLY A 190 -11.84 6.44 17.53
CA GLY A 190 -11.85 6.90 18.91
C GLY A 190 -11.40 5.79 19.85
#